data_7e9e164384881409c51d6d5dcff78430
#
_entry.id   7e9e164384881409c51d6d5dcff78430
#
_cell.length_a   1.000
_cell.length_b   1.000
_cell.length_c   1.000
_cell.angle_alpha   90.00
_cell.angle_beta   90.00
_cell.angle_gamma   90.00
#
_symmetry.space_group_name_H-M   'P 1'
#
loop_
_entity.id
_entity.type
_entity.pdbx_description
1 polymer ?
#
loop_
_entity_poly.entity_id
_entity_poly.type
_entity_poly.pdbx_seq_one_letter_code
_entity_poly.pdbx_strand_id
1 'polypeptide(L)' 'MQIGKIYTLTRTVDLSGRQITARRRVKLLEAGETVVVDNGDGTRSEMSVEAFREMAKEDEG' A
#
# COMPACT_ATOMS: atom_id res chain seq x y z
N MET A 1 -0.50 6.62 -10.73
CA MET A 1 -1.07 6.83 -9.38
C MET A 1 -2.12 7.93 -9.42
N GLN A 2 -3.27 7.67 -8.83
CA GLN A 2 -4.35 8.66 -8.79
C GLN A 2 -4.72 8.94 -7.34
N ILE A 3 -4.67 10.21 -6.95
CA ILE A 3 -5.07 10.67 -5.63
C ILE A 3 -6.56 10.37 -5.42
N GLY A 4 -6.90 9.84 -4.24
CA GLY A 4 -8.27 9.48 -3.89
C GLY A 4 -8.69 8.08 -4.32
N LYS A 5 -7.84 7.36 -5.04
CA LYS A 5 -8.15 6.01 -5.49
C LYS A 5 -7.72 4.98 -4.44
N ILE A 6 -8.45 3.87 -4.40
CA ILE A 6 -8.13 2.76 -3.50
C ILE A 6 -7.14 1.82 -4.17
N TYR A 7 -6.11 1.46 -3.42
CA TYR A 7 -5.11 0.49 -3.87
C TYR A 7 -4.99 -0.64 -2.85
N THR A 8 -4.65 -1.82 -3.33
CA THR A 8 -4.36 -2.95 -2.46
C THR A 8 -2.85 -3.09 -2.33
N LEU A 9 -2.34 -2.96 -1.11
CA LEU A 9 -0.93 -3.18 -0.81
C LEU A 9 -0.73 -4.64 -0.43
N THR A 10 0.19 -5.30 -1.12
CA THR A 10 0.51 -6.70 -0.88
C THR A 10 1.94 -6.81 -0.38
N ARG A 11 2.13 -7.51 0.71
CA ARG A 11 3.44 -7.74 1.30
C ARG A 11 3.60 -9.20 1.65
N THR A 12 4.71 -9.79 1.23
CA THR A 12 5.04 -11.17 1.58
C THR A 12 6.19 -11.15 2.58
N VAL A 13 6.01 -11.84 3.70
CA VAL A 13 7.01 -11.97 4.75
C VAL A 13 7.36 -13.45 4.91
N ASP A 14 8.65 -13.76 5.00
CA ASP A 14 9.13 -15.11 5.25
C ASP A 14 9.38 -15.26 6.76
N LEU A 15 8.57 -16.11 7.40
CA LEU A 15 8.69 -16.40 8.82
C LEU A 15 8.95 -17.90 9.02
N SER A 16 10.17 -18.22 9.42
CA SER A 16 10.56 -19.60 9.76
C SER A 16 10.23 -20.62 8.67
N GLY A 17 10.53 -20.29 7.42
CA GLY A 17 10.26 -21.15 6.27
C GLY A 17 8.84 -21.10 5.74
N ARG A 18 8.00 -20.24 6.30
CA ARG A 18 6.65 -19.98 5.81
C ARG A 18 6.58 -18.62 5.16
N GLN A 19 5.95 -18.56 4.00
CA GLN A 19 5.65 -17.28 3.36
C GLN A 19 4.23 -16.87 3.73
N ILE A 20 4.13 -15.69 4.35
CA ILE A 20 2.84 -15.13 4.72
C ILE A 20 2.62 -13.88 3.87
N THR A 21 1.52 -13.85 3.14
CA THR A 21 1.14 -12.69 2.34
C THR A 21 0.06 -11.91 3.05
N ALA A 22 0.35 -10.65 3.33
CA ALA A 22 -0.61 -9.73 3.92
C ALA A 22 -1.10 -8.77 2.85
N ARG A 23 -2.39 -8.49 2.85
CA ARG A 23 -3.02 -7.53 1.94
C ARG A 23 -3.74 -6.47 2.74
N ARG A 24 -3.63 -5.22 2.28
CA ARG A 24 -4.32 -4.10 2.91
C ARG A 24 -4.83 -3.16 1.83
N ARG A 25 -6.06 -2.72 1.98
CA ARG A 25 -6.64 -1.70 1.10
C ARG A 25 -6.38 -0.33 1.71
N VAL A 26 -5.84 0.56 0.91
CA VAL A 26 -5.50 1.92 1.34
C VAL A 26 -5.98 2.93 0.31
N LYS A 27 -6.22 4.15 0.77
CA LYS A 27 -6.59 5.25 -0.12
C LYS A 27 -5.39 6.15 -0.32
N LEU A 28 -5.05 6.44 -1.56
CA LEU A 28 -3.92 7.33 -1.88
C LEU A 28 -4.30 8.76 -1.58
N LEU A 29 -3.57 9.41 -0.68
CA LEU A 29 -3.82 10.79 -0.28
C LEU A 29 -2.87 11.77 -0.94
N GLU A 30 -1.58 11.42 -1.03
CA GLU A 30 -0.56 12.26 -1.64
C GLU A 30 0.44 11.40 -2.39
N ALA A 31 0.93 11.91 -3.51
CA ALA A 31 1.96 11.27 -4.30
C ALA A 31 2.92 12.34 -4.83
N GLY A 32 4.15 12.30 -4.38
CA GLY A 32 5.22 13.21 -4.78
C GLY A 32 6.54 12.48 -4.61
N GLU A 33 7.47 13.05 -3.87
CA GLU A 33 8.71 12.35 -3.51
C GLU A 33 8.41 11.18 -2.58
N THR A 34 7.38 11.34 -1.75
CA THR A 34 6.86 10.26 -0.90
C THR A 34 5.37 10.07 -1.18
N VAL A 35 4.88 8.91 -0.80
CA VAL A 35 3.46 8.57 -0.94
C VAL A 35 2.84 8.48 0.45
N VAL A 36 1.70 9.15 0.63
CA VAL A 36 0.93 9.08 1.87
C VAL A 36 -0.38 8.38 1.59
N VAL A 37 -0.70 7.39 2.39
CA VAL A 37 -1.92 6.60 2.25
C VAL A 37 -2.72 6.60 3.54
N ASP A 38 -4.05 6.51 3.39
CA ASP A 38 -4.98 6.34 4.50
C ASP A 38 -5.25 4.85 4.65
N ASN A 39 -4.97 4.31 5.83
CA ASN A 39 -5.12 2.87 6.11
C ASN A 39 -6.57 2.45 6.37
N GLY A 40 -7.48 3.41 6.48
CA GLY A 40 -8.90 3.12 6.71
C GLY A 40 -9.29 2.95 8.17
N ASP A 41 -8.32 3.02 9.07
CA ASP A 41 -8.54 2.86 10.51
C ASP A 41 -8.27 4.15 11.30
N GLY A 42 -8.17 5.28 10.59
CA GLY A 42 -7.84 6.57 11.19
C GLY A 42 -6.34 6.87 11.21
N THR A 43 -5.51 5.95 10.74
CA THR A 43 -4.06 6.16 10.66
C THR A 43 -3.62 6.38 9.22
N ARG A 44 -2.45 6.99 9.06
CA ARG A 44 -1.83 7.23 7.76
C ARG A 44 -0.44 6.63 7.74
N SER A 45 0.00 6.18 6.57
CA SER A 45 1.35 5.66 6.38
C SER A 45 2.04 6.46 5.29
N GLU A 46 3.35 6.65 5.46
CA GLU A 46 4.19 7.31 4.47
C GLU A 46 5.24 6.32 3.98
N MET A 47 5.47 6.30 2.69
CA MET A 47 6.44 5.40 2.10
C MET A 47 7.04 6.02 0.85
N SER A 48 8.16 5.48 0.37
CA SER A 48 8.75 5.94 -0.89
C SER A 48 7.86 5.54 -2.06
N VAL A 49 7.95 6.30 -3.16
CA VAL A 49 7.22 6.00 -4.39
C VAL A 49 7.58 4.60 -4.89
N GLU A 50 8.85 4.23 -4.80
CA GLU A 50 9.32 2.91 -5.25
C GLU A 50 8.69 1.78 -4.44
N ALA A 51 8.65 1.93 -3.11
CA ALA A 51 8.02 0.94 -2.24
C ALA A 51 6.52 0.81 -2.53
N PHE A 52 5.86 1.94 -2.74
CA PHE A 52 4.44 1.93 -3.09
C PHE A 52 4.18 1.19 -4.40
N ARG A 53 4.99 1.47 -5.43
CA ARG A 53 4.83 0.82 -6.73
C ARG A 53 5.04 -0.70 -6.67
N GLU A 54 5.95 -1.16 -5.83
CA GLU A 54 6.19 -2.59 -5.67
C GLU A 54 5.04 -3.30 -4.99
N MET A 55 4.39 -2.64 -4.03
CA MET A 55 3.34 -3.25 -3.22
C MET A 55 1.94 -3.01 -3.74
N ALA A 56 1.71 -1.88 -4.40
CA ALA A 56 0.37 -1.43 -4.74
C ALA A 56 -0.12 -2.00 -6.06
N LYS A 57 -1.37 -2.47 -6.04
CA LYS A 57 -2.11 -2.82 -7.26
C LYS A 57 -3.41 -2.06 -7.24
N GLU A 58 -3.86 -1.60 -8.41
CA GLU A 58 -5.16 -0.99 -8.51
C GLU A 58 -6.22 -2.00 -8.11
N ASP A 59 -7.16 -1.53 -7.28
CA ASP A 59 -8.30 -2.35 -6.90
C ASP A 59 -9.32 -2.26 -8.04
N GLU A 60 -9.40 -3.31 -8.84
CA GLU A 60 -10.33 -3.39 -9.96
C GLU A 60 -11.68 -3.98 -9.56
N GLY A 61 -11.82 -4.33 -8.31
CA GLY A 61 -13.03 -4.93 -7.78
C GLY A 61 -14.15 -3.97 -7.52
#